data_696dfa8fbac75f71cbad14fc797ec5b1
#
_entry.id   696dfa8fbac75f71cbad14fc797ec5b1
#
_cell.length_a   1.000
_cell.length_b   1.000
_cell.length_c   1.000
_cell.angle_alpha   90.00
_cell.angle_beta   90.00
_cell.angle_gamma   90.00
#
_symmetry.space_group_name_H-M   'P 1'
#
loop_
_entity.id
_entity.type
_entity.pdbx_description
1 polymer ?
#
loop_
_entity_poly.entity_id
_entity_poly.type
_entity_poly.pdbx_seq_one_letter_code
_entity_poly.pdbx_strand_id
1 'polypeptide(L)'
;MSYGGWDGRYALKENDENPDVRLYQAAKGNEKGIAQWIAAIQSDFAMRAKWCVTDKYEDANHLPEVSVEEGIDLTAKAGDKITLNGTAVDPDGDTTTFRWYHYPYGDTYEEAEDEDGNPVAIEVTASGENQETATFTIPEDAKSGDTIHIIMEGVDGGGTNPVAYQRVIVTVE
;
A
#
# COMPACT_ATOMS: atom_id res chain seq x y z
N MET A 1 17.46 -1.45 -10.58
CA MET A 1 16.67 -0.48 -11.41
C MET A 1 15.38 -1.20 -11.81
N SER A 2 14.22 -0.76 -11.34
CA SER A 2 12.94 -1.35 -11.72
C SER A 2 12.57 -0.96 -13.14
N TYR A 3 12.04 -1.89 -13.92
CA TYR A 3 11.79 -1.73 -15.34
C TYR A 3 10.31 -1.53 -15.66
N GLY A 4 9.70 -0.57 -15.03
CA GLY A 4 8.32 -0.21 -15.34
C GLY A 4 7.28 -1.05 -14.58
N GLY A 5 6.02 -0.81 -14.88
CA GLY A 5 4.90 -1.21 -14.08
C GLY A 5 4.65 -0.22 -12.93
N TRP A 6 3.42 -0.12 -12.50
CA TRP A 6 3.03 0.77 -11.42
C TRP A 6 3.65 0.41 -10.07
N ASP A 7 3.95 -0.85 -9.89
CA ASP A 7 4.52 -1.41 -8.68
C ASP A 7 6.04 -1.66 -8.77
N GLY A 8 6.64 -1.37 -9.92
CA GLY A 8 8.08 -1.53 -10.14
C GLY A 8 8.61 -2.97 -10.13
N ARG A 9 7.71 -3.95 -10.14
CA ARG A 9 8.03 -5.37 -9.95
C ARG A 9 8.21 -6.17 -11.24
N TYR A 10 8.51 -5.51 -12.35
CA TYR A 10 8.91 -6.17 -13.59
C TYR A 10 10.43 -6.28 -13.68
N ALA A 11 10.90 -7.46 -14.00
CA ALA A 11 12.31 -7.76 -14.22
C ALA A 11 12.57 -8.08 -15.68
N LEU A 12 13.77 -7.75 -16.15
CA LEU A 12 14.23 -8.17 -17.47
C LEU A 12 14.44 -9.68 -17.45
N LYS A 13 13.79 -10.37 -18.38
CA LYS A 13 14.00 -11.79 -18.61
C LYS A 13 15.04 -11.97 -19.72
N GLU A 14 16.03 -12.81 -19.50
CA GLU A 14 16.93 -13.25 -20.56
C GLU A 14 16.14 -13.99 -21.66
N ASN A 15 16.43 -13.66 -22.90
CA ASN A 15 15.81 -14.26 -24.06
C ASN A 15 16.90 -14.99 -24.87
N ASP A 16 17.10 -16.28 -24.55
CA ASP A 16 18.12 -17.10 -25.17
C ASP A 16 17.87 -17.36 -26.66
N GLU A 17 16.60 -17.31 -27.10
CA GLU A 17 16.23 -17.52 -28.48
C GLU A 17 16.45 -16.28 -29.37
N ASN A 18 16.33 -15.10 -28.78
CA ASN A 18 16.55 -13.83 -29.46
C ASN A 18 17.08 -12.77 -28.49
N PRO A 19 18.41 -12.64 -28.33
CA PRO A 19 19.04 -11.69 -27.38
C PRO A 19 18.74 -10.23 -27.65
N ASP A 20 18.34 -9.86 -28.88
CA ASP A 20 17.99 -8.49 -29.26
C ASP A 20 16.59 -8.08 -28.81
N VAL A 21 15.78 -9.06 -28.40
CA VAL A 21 14.41 -8.82 -27.91
C VAL A 21 14.42 -8.77 -26.39
N ARG A 22 14.14 -7.58 -25.84
CA ARG A 22 13.98 -7.41 -24.39
C ARG A 22 12.61 -7.88 -23.94
N LEU A 23 12.57 -8.93 -23.15
CA LEU A 23 11.36 -9.42 -22.51
C LEU A 23 11.34 -8.96 -21.05
N TYR A 24 10.16 -8.58 -20.57
CA TYR A 24 9.92 -8.23 -19.18
C TYR A 24 8.85 -9.16 -18.63
N GLN A 25 9.06 -9.63 -17.42
CA GLN A 25 8.07 -10.45 -16.71
C GLN A 25 7.91 -9.96 -15.27
N ALA A 26 6.78 -10.26 -14.66
CA ALA A 26 6.61 -10.03 -13.23
C ALA A 26 7.69 -10.80 -12.46
N ALA A 27 8.28 -10.18 -11.44
CA ALA A 27 9.19 -10.86 -10.54
C ALA A 27 8.44 -12.02 -9.84
N LYS A 28 9.18 -13.06 -9.47
CA LYS A 28 8.63 -14.21 -8.73
C LYS A 28 7.88 -13.73 -7.48
N GLY A 29 6.76 -14.33 -7.17
CA GLY A 29 5.89 -13.94 -6.06
C GLY A 29 4.97 -12.75 -6.36
N ASN A 30 4.99 -12.22 -7.59
CA ASN A 30 4.19 -11.07 -8.00
C ASN A 30 3.10 -11.41 -9.02
N GLU A 31 2.54 -12.60 -8.97
CA GLU A 31 1.47 -13.02 -9.89
C GLU A 31 0.21 -12.16 -9.73
N LYS A 32 -0.01 -11.58 -8.55
CA LYS A 32 -1.13 -10.67 -8.31
C LYS A 32 -0.91 -9.29 -8.94
N GLY A 33 0.35 -8.83 -9.02
CA GLY A 33 0.74 -7.58 -9.67
C GLY A 33 -0.26 -6.45 -9.41
N ILE A 34 -0.68 -5.79 -10.49
CA ILE A 34 -1.68 -4.72 -10.44
C ILE A 34 -3.09 -5.22 -10.06
N ALA A 35 -3.35 -6.53 -10.17
CA ALA A 35 -4.69 -7.08 -9.94
C ALA A 35 -5.20 -6.83 -8.51
N GLN A 36 -4.31 -6.77 -7.52
CA GLN A 36 -4.67 -6.44 -6.14
C GLN A 36 -5.24 -5.02 -5.97
N TRP A 37 -4.90 -4.10 -6.87
CA TRP A 37 -5.33 -2.70 -6.86
C TRP A 37 -6.50 -2.40 -7.80
N ILE A 38 -6.95 -3.38 -8.59
CA ILE A 38 -7.94 -3.16 -9.65
C ILE A 38 -9.23 -2.55 -9.11
N ALA A 39 -9.72 -2.99 -7.97
CA ALA A 39 -10.95 -2.45 -7.37
C ALA A 39 -10.79 -0.95 -7.03
N ALA A 40 -9.68 -0.56 -6.41
CA ALA A 40 -9.38 0.83 -6.09
C ALA A 40 -9.19 1.67 -7.36
N ILE A 41 -8.48 1.15 -8.37
CA ILE A 41 -8.28 1.82 -9.67
C ILE A 41 -9.62 2.07 -10.36
N GLN A 42 -10.52 1.07 -10.37
CA GLN A 42 -11.84 1.22 -10.99
C GLN A 42 -12.72 2.21 -10.23
N SER A 43 -12.65 2.21 -8.91
CA SER A 43 -13.36 3.15 -8.05
C SER A 43 -12.90 4.59 -8.29
N ASP A 44 -11.58 4.84 -8.30
CA ASP A 44 -11.00 6.15 -8.63
C ASP A 44 -11.37 6.60 -10.05
N PHE A 45 -11.29 5.69 -11.02
CA PHE A 45 -11.70 5.99 -12.39
C PHE A 45 -13.17 6.39 -12.48
N ALA A 46 -14.07 5.66 -11.82
CA ALA A 46 -15.50 5.96 -11.82
C ALA A 46 -15.79 7.32 -11.18
N MET A 47 -15.13 7.64 -10.08
CA MET A 47 -15.21 8.95 -9.43
C MET A 47 -14.78 10.07 -10.37
N ARG A 48 -13.60 9.97 -11.00
CA ARG A 48 -13.09 10.97 -11.96
C ARG A 48 -13.95 11.08 -13.21
N ALA A 49 -14.53 9.99 -13.70
CA ALA A 49 -15.49 10.02 -14.81
C ALA A 49 -16.74 10.81 -14.44
N LYS A 50 -17.20 10.75 -13.17
CA LYS A 50 -18.30 11.56 -12.68
C LYS A 50 -17.95 13.04 -12.68
N TRP A 51 -16.72 13.45 -12.35
CA TRP A 51 -16.28 14.85 -12.44
C TRP A 51 -16.42 15.43 -13.86
N CYS A 52 -16.19 14.59 -14.88
CA CYS A 52 -16.28 15.04 -16.29
C CYS A 52 -17.69 15.41 -16.74
N VAL A 53 -18.72 14.95 -16.04
CA VAL A 53 -20.15 15.15 -16.39
C VAL A 53 -20.92 15.91 -15.32
N THR A 54 -20.23 16.48 -14.34
CA THR A 54 -20.81 17.20 -13.21
C THR A 54 -20.38 18.66 -13.27
N ASP A 55 -21.34 19.57 -13.23
CA ASP A 55 -21.07 21.01 -13.38
C ASP A 55 -20.64 21.68 -12.06
N LYS A 56 -20.91 21.02 -10.92
CA LYS A 56 -20.64 21.56 -9.60
C LYS A 56 -19.79 20.59 -8.80
N TYR A 57 -18.88 21.15 -8.01
CA TYR A 57 -18.03 20.38 -7.12
C TYR A 57 -18.85 19.50 -6.16
N GLU A 58 -19.87 20.08 -5.52
CA GLU A 58 -20.74 19.46 -4.52
C GLU A 58 -21.59 18.29 -5.04
N ASP A 59 -21.69 18.11 -6.37
CA ASP A 59 -22.46 17.04 -7.00
C ASP A 59 -21.60 15.80 -7.33
N ALA A 60 -20.34 15.82 -6.95
CA ALA A 60 -19.40 14.72 -7.18
C ALA A 60 -18.61 14.41 -5.93
N ASN A 61 -18.24 13.16 -5.74
CA ASN A 61 -17.43 12.69 -4.62
C ASN A 61 -15.94 12.96 -4.85
N HIS A 62 -15.19 13.20 -3.79
CA HIS A 62 -13.75 13.47 -3.80
C HIS A 62 -13.02 12.57 -2.81
N LEU A 63 -11.75 12.32 -3.08
CA LEU A 63 -10.91 11.51 -2.18
C LEU A 63 -10.65 12.23 -0.85
N PRO A 64 -10.67 11.51 0.29
CA PRO A 64 -10.20 12.07 1.54
C PRO A 64 -8.69 12.36 1.50
N GLU A 65 -8.28 13.41 2.19
CA GLU A 65 -6.87 13.63 2.50
C GLU A 65 -6.50 12.82 3.74
N VAL A 66 -5.61 11.86 3.58
CA VAL A 66 -5.19 10.96 4.66
C VAL A 66 -3.76 11.22 5.09
N SER A 67 -3.49 11.08 6.38
CA SER A 67 -2.14 11.20 6.95
C SER A 67 -1.97 10.30 8.17
N VAL A 68 -0.71 10.08 8.56
CA VAL A 68 -0.33 9.32 9.75
C VAL A 68 0.34 10.29 10.73
N GLU A 69 -0.14 10.33 11.98
CA GLU A 69 0.30 11.30 12.98
C GLU A 69 1.79 11.16 13.33
N GLU A 70 2.30 9.93 13.35
CA GLU A 70 3.71 9.62 13.67
C GLU A 70 4.66 9.96 12.52
N GLY A 71 4.12 10.28 11.33
CA GLY A 71 4.88 10.53 10.12
C GLY A 71 4.99 9.29 9.23
N ILE A 72 5.75 9.42 8.15
CA ILE A 72 5.83 8.39 7.10
C ILE A 72 7.19 7.70 6.99
N ASP A 73 8.20 8.27 7.64
CA ASP A 73 9.55 7.71 7.72
C ASP A 73 9.91 7.59 9.20
N LEU A 74 9.93 6.37 9.72
CA LEU A 74 10.14 6.06 11.12
C LEU A 74 11.40 5.22 11.30
N THR A 75 11.92 5.23 12.53
CA THR A 75 12.97 4.30 12.95
C THR A 75 12.51 3.51 14.17
N ALA A 76 12.91 2.25 14.25
CA ALA A 76 12.59 1.36 15.35
C ALA A 76 13.66 0.26 15.49
N LYS A 77 13.66 -0.43 16.62
CA LYS A 77 14.53 -1.59 16.84
C LYS A 77 13.78 -2.88 16.58
N ALA A 78 14.54 -3.93 16.28
CA ALA A 78 14.01 -5.29 16.26
C ALA A 78 13.28 -5.61 17.58
N GLY A 79 12.09 -6.17 17.48
CA GLY A 79 11.20 -6.47 18.62
C GLY A 79 10.35 -5.31 19.11
N ASP A 80 10.54 -4.08 18.63
CA ASP A 80 9.72 -2.95 19.06
C ASP A 80 8.27 -3.10 18.56
N LYS A 81 7.35 -2.74 19.44
CA LYS A 81 5.93 -2.61 19.09
C LYS A 81 5.63 -1.19 18.65
N ILE A 82 5.16 -1.06 17.43
CA ILE A 82 4.81 0.22 16.81
C ILE A 82 3.31 0.44 16.85
N THR A 83 2.91 1.68 17.09
CA THR A 83 1.53 2.14 16.98
C THR A 83 1.49 3.30 16.00
N LEU A 84 0.57 3.26 15.04
CA LEU A 84 0.31 4.32 14.06
C LEU A 84 -1.12 4.79 14.20
N ASN A 85 -1.33 6.10 14.06
CA ASN A 85 -2.65 6.72 14.09
C ASN A 85 -2.92 7.41 12.75
N GLY A 86 -3.92 6.91 12.04
CA GLY A 86 -4.41 7.48 10.78
C GLY A 86 -5.40 8.60 11.04
N THR A 87 -5.30 9.65 10.26
CA THR A 87 -6.26 10.75 10.23
C THR A 87 -6.76 10.96 8.81
N ALA A 88 -7.99 11.42 8.68
CA ALA A 88 -8.59 11.76 7.40
C ALA A 88 -9.40 13.05 7.50
N VAL A 89 -9.35 13.84 6.42
CA VAL A 89 -10.24 14.97 6.20
C VAL A 89 -10.91 14.76 4.84
N ASP A 90 -12.21 14.50 4.88
CA ASP A 90 -12.99 14.31 3.67
C ASP A 90 -13.62 15.62 3.22
N PRO A 91 -13.43 16.03 1.93
CA PRO A 91 -13.95 17.30 1.42
C PRO A 91 -15.48 17.35 1.34
N ASP A 92 -16.12 16.20 1.20
CA ASP A 92 -17.58 16.08 1.05
C ASP A 92 -18.27 15.81 2.39
N GLY A 93 -17.45 15.56 3.45
CA GLY A 93 -17.91 15.27 4.80
C GLY A 93 -18.31 13.81 5.02
N ASP A 94 -17.88 12.92 4.13
CA ASP A 94 -18.10 11.49 4.25
C ASP A 94 -17.20 10.86 5.31
N THR A 95 -17.63 9.75 5.87
CA THR A 95 -16.86 9.00 6.87
C THR A 95 -15.77 8.20 6.19
N THR A 96 -14.51 8.39 6.61
CA THR A 96 -13.39 7.56 6.16
C THR A 96 -13.17 6.40 7.13
N THR A 97 -13.08 5.18 6.58
CA THR A 97 -12.71 3.97 7.33
C THR A 97 -11.30 3.55 6.91
N PHE A 98 -10.47 3.16 7.88
CA PHE A 98 -9.09 2.80 7.61
C PHE A 98 -8.90 1.29 7.48
N ARG A 99 -7.96 0.90 6.62
CA ARG A 99 -7.41 -0.46 6.54
C ARG A 99 -5.90 -0.38 6.55
N TRP A 100 -5.26 -1.29 7.29
CA TRP A 100 -3.82 -1.31 7.45
C TRP A 100 -3.28 -2.69 7.13
N TYR A 101 -2.16 -2.74 6.43
CA TYR A 101 -1.48 -3.99 6.14
C TYR A 101 0.01 -3.78 5.86
N HIS A 102 0.76 -4.82 6.10
CA HIS A 102 2.16 -4.91 5.71
C HIS A 102 2.27 -5.17 4.21
N TYR A 103 3.21 -4.48 3.56
CA TYR A 103 3.48 -4.62 2.12
C TYR A 103 4.90 -5.17 1.88
N PRO A 104 5.12 -6.48 2.03
CA PRO A 104 6.44 -7.10 2.03
C PRO A 104 7.20 -6.93 0.72
N TYR A 105 6.49 -6.75 -0.40
CA TYR A 105 7.15 -6.56 -1.70
C TYR A 105 7.90 -5.21 -1.84
N GLY A 106 7.73 -4.30 -0.90
CA GLY A 106 8.47 -3.04 -0.83
C GLY A 106 9.68 -3.10 0.09
N ASP A 107 9.78 -4.13 0.90
CA ASP A 107 10.74 -4.25 1.98
C ASP A 107 12.15 -4.60 1.50
N THR A 108 13.12 -4.27 2.35
CA THR A 108 14.46 -4.87 2.30
C THR A 108 14.65 -5.93 3.39
N TYR A 109 13.74 -5.97 4.38
CA TYR A 109 13.66 -7.10 5.30
C TYR A 109 13.22 -8.35 4.52
N GLU A 110 13.92 -9.46 4.75
CA GLU A 110 13.64 -10.74 4.10
C GLU A 110 12.69 -11.57 4.98
N GLU A 111 11.39 -11.54 4.66
CA GLU A 111 10.39 -12.35 5.33
C GLU A 111 10.56 -13.83 5.03
N ALA A 112 10.00 -14.66 5.94
CA ALA A 112 9.78 -16.07 5.63
C ALA A 112 8.84 -16.21 4.45
N GLU A 113 9.07 -17.22 3.61
CA GLU A 113 8.18 -17.53 2.48
C GLU A 113 7.15 -18.60 2.90
N ASP A 114 5.94 -18.51 2.35
CA ASP A 114 4.93 -19.56 2.45
C ASP A 114 5.25 -20.74 1.50
N GLU A 115 4.37 -21.75 1.47
CA GLU A 115 4.54 -22.94 0.64
C GLU A 115 4.56 -22.63 -0.87
N ASP A 116 3.97 -21.51 -1.28
CA ASP A 116 3.91 -21.03 -2.67
C ASP A 116 5.08 -20.08 -3.01
N GLY A 117 5.95 -19.76 -2.03
CA GLY A 117 7.08 -18.86 -2.18
C GLY A 117 6.71 -17.38 -2.15
N ASN A 118 5.58 -17.02 -1.53
CA ASN A 118 5.22 -15.64 -1.26
C ASN A 118 5.74 -15.21 0.11
N PRO A 119 6.15 -13.96 0.29
CA PRO A 119 6.55 -13.47 1.60
C PRO A 119 5.38 -13.48 2.59
N VAL A 120 5.64 -13.96 3.80
CA VAL A 120 4.67 -13.98 4.89
C VAL A 120 4.58 -12.59 5.50
N ALA A 121 3.43 -11.95 5.38
CA ALA A 121 3.23 -10.61 5.88
C ALA A 121 3.27 -10.54 7.43
N ILE A 122 3.87 -9.47 7.96
CA ILE A 122 3.79 -9.13 9.38
C ILE A 122 2.32 -8.83 9.72
N GLU A 123 1.84 -9.33 10.84
CA GLU A 123 0.49 -9.09 11.31
C GLU A 123 0.33 -7.63 11.74
N VAL A 124 -0.64 -6.93 11.15
CA VAL A 124 -1.03 -5.57 11.51
C VAL A 124 -2.44 -5.62 12.09
N THR A 125 -2.58 -5.26 13.36
CA THR A 125 -3.86 -5.22 14.05
C THR A 125 -4.42 -3.80 14.01
N ALA A 126 -5.60 -3.63 13.41
CA ALA A 126 -6.31 -2.35 13.42
C ALA A 126 -7.30 -2.28 14.59
N SER A 127 -7.55 -1.07 15.08
CA SER A 127 -8.48 -0.77 16.18
C SER A 127 -9.01 0.67 16.08
N GLY A 128 -9.99 1.00 16.92
CA GLY A 128 -10.72 2.26 16.86
C GLY A 128 -12.08 2.11 16.17
N GLU A 129 -12.92 3.13 16.22
CA GLU A 129 -14.27 3.10 15.66
C GLU A 129 -14.25 2.95 14.13
N ASN A 130 -13.31 3.65 13.48
CA ASN A 130 -13.08 3.62 12.04
C ASN A 130 -11.81 2.84 11.67
N GLN A 131 -11.26 2.02 12.58
CA GLN A 131 -10.01 1.28 12.40
C GLN A 131 -8.79 2.20 12.19
N GLU A 132 -8.82 3.39 12.78
CA GLU A 132 -7.82 4.45 12.58
C GLU A 132 -6.47 4.15 13.23
N THR A 133 -6.42 3.30 14.24
CA THR A 133 -5.16 2.93 14.91
C THR A 133 -4.67 1.56 14.45
N ALA A 134 -3.40 1.46 14.05
CA ALA A 134 -2.72 0.22 13.72
C ALA A 134 -1.62 -0.10 14.71
N THR A 135 -1.45 -1.38 15.04
CA THR A 135 -0.33 -1.88 15.83
C THR A 135 0.31 -3.09 15.18
N PHE A 136 1.65 -3.14 15.20
CA PHE A 136 2.45 -4.27 14.71
C PHE A 136 3.76 -4.33 15.48
N THR A 137 4.49 -5.43 15.31
CA THR A 137 5.79 -5.63 15.96
C THR A 137 6.85 -5.80 14.90
N ILE A 138 7.98 -5.10 15.05
CA ILE A 138 9.16 -5.31 14.21
C ILE A 138 9.71 -6.71 14.48
N PRO A 139 9.98 -7.53 13.45
CA PRO A 139 10.56 -8.86 13.65
C PRO A 139 11.85 -8.82 14.47
N GLU A 140 12.02 -9.79 15.38
CA GLU A 140 13.22 -9.84 16.24
C GLU A 140 14.51 -10.14 15.49
N ASP A 141 14.41 -10.73 14.30
CA ASP A 141 15.54 -11.08 13.43
C ASP A 141 15.83 -10.01 12.37
N ALA A 142 15.06 -8.92 12.33
CA ALA A 142 15.32 -7.79 11.45
C ALA A 142 16.65 -7.11 11.80
N LYS A 143 17.39 -6.71 10.78
CA LYS A 143 18.74 -6.16 10.90
C LYS A 143 18.72 -4.64 10.72
N SER A 144 19.70 -3.98 11.34
CA SER A 144 19.90 -2.55 11.12
C SER A 144 20.06 -2.24 9.62
N GLY A 145 19.25 -1.29 9.16
CA GLY A 145 19.15 -0.89 7.76
C GLY A 145 18.02 -1.57 6.97
N ASP A 146 17.38 -2.60 7.52
CA ASP A 146 16.19 -3.19 6.91
C ASP A 146 15.04 -2.17 6.92
N THR A 147 14.21 -2.22 5.89
CA THR A 147 13.00 -1.40 5.79
C THR A 147 11.76 -2.28 5.77
N ILE A 148 10.71 -1.82 6.44
CA ILE A 148 9.40 -2.47 6.52
C ILE A 148 8.35 -1.47 6.08
N HIS A 149 7.50 -1.85 5.12
CA HIS A 149 6.49 -0.97 4.55
C HIS A 149 5.09 -1.30 5.05
N ILE A 150 4.48 -0.34 5.74
CA ILE A 150 3.08 -0.43 6.16
C ILE A 150 2.25 0.49 5.27
N ILE A 151 1.14 -0.04 4.77
CA ILE A 151 0.19 0.72 3.96
C ILE A 151 -1.04 1.01 4.79
N MET A 152 -1.45 2.27 4.78
CA MET A 152 -2.76 2.72 5.24
C MET A 152 -3.63 3.03 4.02
N GLU A 153 -4.82 2.47 4.00
CA GLU A 153 -5.88 2.84 3.08
C GLU A 153 -6.94 3.64 3.84
N GLY A 154 -7.27 4.82 3.38
CA GLY A 154 -8.46 5.56 3.80
C GLY A 154 -9.57 5.32 2.77
N VAL A 155 -10.54 4.52 3.15
CA VAL A 155 -11.70 4.18 2.31
C VAL A 155 -12.79 5.19 2.55
N ASP A 156 -13.11 5.96 1.54
CA ASP A 156 -14.19 6.92 1.56
C ASP A 156 -15.55 6.21 1.64
N GLY A 157 -16.46 6.70 2.49
CA GLY A 157 -17.83 6.18 2.63
C GLY A 157 -18.79 6.66 1.55
N GLY A 158 -18.37 7.64 0.73
CA GLY A 158 -19.18 8.25 -0.32
C GLY A 158 -19.03 7.61 -1.70
N GLY A 159 -20.01 7.81 -2.54
CA GLY A 159 -19.96 7.50 -3.96
C GLY A 159 -19.61 6.06 -4.31
N THR A 160 -18.45 5.86 -4.94
CA THR A 160 -17.93 4.56 -5.36
C THR A 160 -16.92 3.98 -4.36
N ASN A 161 -16.84 4.54 -3.15
CA ASN A 161 -15.88 4.18 -2.11
C ASN A 161 -14.43 4.25 -2.61
N PRO A 162 -13.97 5.38 -3.14
CA PRO A 162 -12.59 5.51 -3.59
C PRO A 162 -11.63 5.41 -2.39
N VAL A 163 -10.38 5.07 -2.68
CA VAL A 163 -9.39 4.77 -1.65
C VAL A 163 -8.20 5.72 -1.78
N ALA A 164 -7.91 6.43 -0.71
CA ALA A 164 -6.67 7.18 -0.55
C ALA A 164 -5.62 6.31 0.16
N TYR A 165 -4.35 6.48 -0.20
CA TYR A 165 -3.25 5.65 0.31
C TYR A 165 -2.19 6.49 0.99
N GLN A 166 -1.69 5.99 2.12
CA GLN A 166 -0.48 6.48 2.74
C GLN A 166 0.46 5.31 3.03
N ARG A 167 1.70 5.42 2.59
CA ARG A 167 2.77 4.47 2.92
C ARG A 167 3.60 5.02 4.08
N VAL A 168 3.86 4.16 5.06
CA VAL A 168 4.82 4.38 6.14
C VAL A 168 5.99 3.41 5.94
N ILE A 169 7.21 3.92 6.05
CA ILE A 169 8.44 3.14 6.01
C ILE A 169 9.07 3.15 7.40
N VAL A 170 9.30 1.98 7.96
CA VAL A 170 10.05 1.84 9.22
C VAL A 170 11.43 1.28 8.88
N THR A 171 12.48 2.04 9.22
CA THR A 171 13.87 1.60 9.10
C THR A 171 14.33 1.03 10.43
N VAL A 172 14.89 -0.18 10.42
CA VAL A 172 15.41 -0.84 11.62
C VAL A 172 16.77 -0.26 12.01
N GLU A 173 16.96 0.08 13.29
CA GLU A 173 18.21 0.62 13.86
C GLU A 173 19.14 -0.46 14.41
#